data_449d210bc22de80ba186b74da8b8eabb
#
_entry.id   449d210bc22de80ba186b74da8b8eabb
#
_cell.length_a   1.000
_cell.length_b   1.000
_cell.length_c   1.000
_cell.angle_alpha   90.00
_cell.angle_beta   90.00
_cell.angle_gamma   90.00
#
_symmetry.space_group_name_H-M   'P 1'
#
loop_
_entity.id
_entity.type
_entity.pdbx_description
1 polymer ?
#
loop_
_entity_poly.entity_id
_entity_poly.type
_entity_poly.pdbx_seq_one_letter_code
_entity_poly.pdbx_strand_id
1 'polypeptide(L)'
;MATVLVAAYGKWVRDQVRTALAASDTTVLEVTRGQDVRGAVAEFGPELVILDMQIANMGGVAVAIDLHLEAGAGRVPESKILLLLDREHDRFLAKRADADAVLVKPIDAGTLRRTMKQLLAAAPSASTADAAPAQA
;
A
#
# COMPACT_ATOMS: atom_id res chain seq x y z
N MET A 1 8.72 6.49 14.05
CA MET A 1 9.31 6.19 12.74
C MET A 1 8.46 5.14 12.02
N ALA A 2 8.17 5.36 10.75
CA ALA A 2 7.36 4.44 9.97
C ALA A 2 8.19 3.74 8.90
N THR A 3 7.83 2.51 8.57
CA THR A 3 8.43 1.78 7.46
C THR A 3 7.38 1.65 6.36
N VAL A 4 7.74 2.10 5.17
CA VAL A 4 6.86 2.09 4.00
C VAL A 4 7.53 1.28 2.90
N LEU A 5 6.78 0.35 2.33
CA LEU A 5 7.23 -0.42 1.17
C LEU A 5 6.55 0.13 -0.08
N VAL A 6 7.33 0.50 -1.09
CA VAL A 6 6.78 0.90 -2.38
C VAL A 6 7.11 -0.15 -3.41
N ALA A 7 6.08 -0.62 -4.12
CA ALA A 7 6.22 -1.60 -5.18
C ALA A 7 5.76 -0.96 -6.49
N ALA A 8 6.68 -0.76 -7.42
CA ALA A 8 6.39 -0.14 -8.70
C ALA A 8 7.48 -0.55 -9.69
N TYR A 9 7.07 -0.84 -10.93
CA TYR A 9 8.03 -1.16 -11.96
C TYR A 9 8.85 0.08 -12.37
N GLY A 10 8.17 1.23 -12.54
CA GLY A 10 8.82 2.45 -13.00
C GLY A 10 9.66 3.11 -11.92
N LYS A 11 10.94 3.36 -12.25
CA LYS A 11 11.83 4.03 -11.30
C LYS A 11 11.31 5.42 -10.91
N TRP A 12 10.69 6.12 -11.85
CA TRP A 12 10.19 7.47 -11.59
C TRP A 12 9.09 7.48 -10.52
N VAL A 13 8.26 6.43 -10.46
CA VAL A 13 7.24 6.31 -9.41
C VAL A 13 7.91 6.09 -8.06
N ARG A 14 8.86 5.17 -8.01
CA ARG A 14 9.59 4.90 -6.75
C ARG A 14 10.31 6.15 -6.26
N ASP A 15 10.94 6.89 -7.18
CA ASP A 15 11.65 8.12 -6.83
C ASP A 15 10.68 9.20 -6.32
N GLN A 16 9.50 9.31 -6.93
CA GLN A 16 8.49 10.26 -6.45
C GLN A 16 8.04 9.95 -5.03
N VAL A 17 7.80 8.68 -4.73
CA VAL A 17 7.39 8.27 -3.40
C VAL A 17 8.51 8.56 -2.41
N ARG A 18 9.74 8.17 -2.75
CA ARG A 18 10.87 8.40 -1.85
C ARG A 18 11.06 9.89 -1.59
N THR A 19 11.00 10.70 -2.63
CA THR A 19 11.17 12.15 -2.49
C THR A 19 10.06 12.76 -1.63
N ALA A 20 8.82 12.34 -1.85
CA ALA A 20 7.68 12.86 -1.10
C ALA A 20 7.79 12.54 0.39
N LEU A 21 8.37 11.40 0.73
CA LEU A 21 8.44 10.95 2.12
C LEU A 21 9.80 11.23 2.78
N ALA A 22 10.74 11.83 2.04
CA ALA A 22 12.09 12.05 2.55
C ALA A 22 12.14 12.98 3.75
N ALA A 23 11.21 13.96 3.81
CA ALA A 23 11.18 14.92 4.91
C ALA A 23 10.52 14.39 6.17
N SER A 24 9.87 13.23 6.09
CA SER A 24 9.21 12.63 7.23
C SER A 24 10.16 11.60 7.87
N ASP A 25 9.86 11.22 9.10
CA ASP A 25 10.64 10.20 9.79
C ASP A 25 10.20 8.82 9.30
N THR A 26 10.59 8.49 8.07
CA THR A 26 10.10 7.33 7.36
C THR A 26 11.24 6.61 6.66
N THR A 27 11.27 5.29 6.80
CA THR A 27 12.15 4.42 6.01
C THR A 27 11.36 3.91 4.82
N VAL A 28 11.87 4.13 3.61
CA VAL A 28 11.20 3.68 2.38
C VAL A 28 11.99 2.51 1.78
N LEU A 29 11.31 1.38 1.64
CA LEU A 29 11.86 0.18 1.00
C LEU A 29 11.24 0.07 -0.39
N GLU A 30 11.96 -0.47 -1.36
CA GLU A 30 11.50 -0.53 -2.75
C GLU A 30 11.61 -1.93 -3.30
N VAL A 31 10.57 -2.36 -4.03
CA VAL A 31 10.61 -3.57 -4.85
C VAL A 31 10.02 -3.26 -6.21
N THR A 32 10.43 -4.03 -7.22
CA THR A 32 9.97 -3.81 -8.60
C THR A 32 9.08 -4.92 -9.11
N ARG A 33 9.05 -6.08 -8.45
CA ARG A 33 8.27 -7.23 -8.88
C ARG A 33 7.23 -7.58 -7.84
N GLY A 34 6.01 -7.89 -8.30
CA GLY A 34 4.93 -8.22 -7.39
C GLY A 34 5.24 -9.43 -6.52
N GLN A 35 5.94 -10.41 -7.07
CA GLN A 35 6.30 -11.62 -6.33
C GLN A 35 7.24 -11.36 -5.14
N ASP A 36 7.91 -10.22 -5.12
CA ASP A 36 8.81 -9.87 -4.02
C ASP A 36 8.09 -9.14 -2.88
N VAL A 37 6.86 -8.71 -3.08
CA VAL A 37 6.14 -7.92 -2.07
C VAL A 37 5.84 -8.74 -0.83
N ARG A 38 5.32 -9.95 -1.00
CA ARG A 38 4.96 -10.80 0.13
C ARG A 38 6.16 -11.05 1.04
N GLY A 39 7.30 -11.39 0.43
CA GLY A 39 8.52 -11.63 1.19
C GLY A 39 9.00 -10.40 1.95
N ALA A 40 8.91 -9.23 1.31
CA ALA A 40 9.30 -7.97 1.96
C ALA A 40 8.37 -7.63 3.11
N VAL A 41 7.07 -7.86 2.96
CA VAL A 41 6.11 -7.63 4.04
C VAL A 41 6.41 -8.56 5.22
N ALA A 42 6.69 -9.83 4.92
CA ALA A 42 6.99 -10.79 5.97
C ALA A 42 8.29 -10.44 6.71
N GLU A 43 9.29 -9.96 5.97
CA GLU A 43 10.60 -9.68 6.55
C GLU A 43 10.64 -8.36 7.33
N PHE A 44 10.05 -7.31 6.78
CA PHE A 44 10.20 -5.95 7.32
C PHE A 44 8.98 -5.44 8.07
N GLY A 45 7.82 -6.05 7.89
CA GLY A 45 6.59 -5.62 8.56
C GLY A 45 6.24 -4.16 8.34
N PRO A 46 6.19 -3.67 7.08
CA PRO A 46 5.91 -2.26 6.85
C PRO A 46 4.50 -1.90 7.32
N GLU A 47 4.36 -0.71 7.86
CA GLU A 47 3.04 -0.22 8.29
C GLU A 47 2.17 0.16 7.09
N LEU A 48 2.81 0.58 5.99
CA LEU A 48 2.13 0.99 4.76
C LEU A 48 2.81 0.33 3.57
N VAL A 49 2.00 -0.23 2.67
CA VAL A 49 2.48 -0.75 1.40
C VAL A 49 1.84 0.08 0.29
N ILE A 50 2.66 0.71 -0.53
CA ILE A 50 2.22 1.50 -1.67
C ILE A 50 2.42 0.67 -2.92
N LEU A 51 1.33 0.36 -3.62
CA LEU A 51 1.35 -0.51 -4.79
C LEU A 51 0.95 0.26 -6.04
N ASP A 52 1.84 0.29 -7.01
CA ASP A 52 1.51 0.84 -8.32
C ASP A 52 0.69 -0.20 -9.09
N MET A 53 -0.24 0.26 -9.94
CA MET A 53 -0.92 -0.62 -10.87
C MET A 53 0.09 -1.33 -11.79
N GLN A 54 1.21 -0.68 -12.09
CA GLN A 54 2.26 -1.21 -12.95
C GLN A 54 3.39 -1.79 -12.10
N ILE A 55 3.28 -3.08 -11.80
CA ILE A 55 4.33 -3.81 -11.09
C ILE A 55 4.73 -5.00 -11.97
N ALA A 56 6.03 -5.24 -12.12
CA ALA A 56 6.50 -6.35 -12.94
C ALA A 56 6.03 -7.69 -12.39
N ASN A 57 5.63 -8.55 -13.27
CA ASN A 57 5.20 -9.93 -13.05
C ASN A 57 3.84 -10.09 -12.37
N MET A 58 3.35 -9.07 -11.69
CA MET A 58 2.09 -9.17 -10.97
C MET A 58 1.58 -7.76 -10.70
N GLY A 59 0.42 -7.43 -11.21
CA GLY A 59 -0.14 -6.08 -11.08
C GLY A 59 -0.51 -5.73 -9.63
N GLY A 60 -0.61 -4.43 -9.36
CA GLY A 60 -0.88 -3.93 -8.01
C GLY A 60 -2.16 -4.47 -7.39
N VAL A 61 -3.22 -4.62 -8.19
CA VAL A 61 -4.49 -5.17 -7.69
C VAL A 61 -4.30 -6.61 -7.22
N ALA A 62 -3.60 -7.42 -8.02
CA ALA A 62 -3.37 -8.82 -7.65
C ALA A 62 -2.49 -8.92 -6.41
N VAL A 63 -1.50 -8.06 -6.28
CA VAL A 63 -0.64 -8.03 -5.09
C VAL A 63 -1.45 -7.66 -3.84
N ALA A 64 -2.35 -6.68 -3.95
CA ALA A 64 -3.20 -6.28 -2.83
C ALA A 64 -4.08 -7.44 -2.38
N ILE A 65 -4.69 -8.15 -3.32
CA ILE A 65 -5.51 -9.32 -3.00
C ILE A 65 -4.67 -10.39 -2.31
N ASP A 66 -3.48 -10.65 -2.83
CA ASP A 66 -2.58 -11.64 -2.25
C ASP A 66 -2.20 -11.28 -0.81
N LEU A 67 -1.88 -10.02 -0.55
CA LEU A 67 -1.52 -9.58 0.80
C LEU A 67 -2.68 -9.74 1.78
N HIS A 68 -3.90 -9.43 1.35
CA HIS A 68 -5.07 -9.63 2.21
C HIS A 68 -5.28 -11.11 2.55
N LEU A 69 -5.12 -11.98 1.56
CA LEU A 69 -5.27 -13.42 1.79
C LEU A 69 -4.18 -13.93 2.74
N GLU A 70 -2.94 -13.50 2.54
CA GLU A 70 -1.83 -13.95 3.37
C GLU A 70 -1.94 -13.42 4.80
N ALA A 71 -2.36 -12.17 4.98
CA ALA A 71 -2.56 -11.60 6.29
C ALA A 71 -3.73 -12.27 7.01
N GLY A 72 -4.81 -12.54 6.28
CA GLY A 72 -5.97 -13.24 6.85
C GLY A 72 -5.65 -14.66 7.29
N ALA A 73 -4.69 -15.29 6.65
CA ALA A 73 -4.23 -16.63 7.03
C ALA A 73 -3.14 -16.60 8.10
N GLY A 74 -2.73 -15.42 8.54
CA GLY A 74 -1.70 -15.28 9.56
C GLY A 74 -0.27 -15.51 9.07
N ARG A 75 -0.06 -15.51 7.75
CA ARG A 75 1.27 -15.79 7.19
C ARG A 75 2.13 -14.55 7.01
N VAL A 76 1.53 -13.37 6.95
CA VAL A 76 2.27 -12.10 6.97
C VAL A 76 1.54 -11.14 7.92
N PRO A 77 2.24 -10.12 8.44
CA PRO A 77 1.57 -9.09 9.24
C PRO A 77 0.65 -8.24 8.36
N GLU A 78 -0.34 -7.63 8.99
CA GLU A 78 -1.20 -6.70 8.28
C GLU A 78 -0.47 -5.39 8.01
N SER A 79 -0.75 -4.81 6.84
CA SER A 79 -0.25 -3.50 6.45
C SER A 79 -1.41 -2.71 5.86
N LYS A 80 -1.37 -1.40 5.99
CA LYS A 80 -2.29 -0.56 5.23
C LYS A 80 -1.85 -0.58 3.78
N ILE A 81 -2.80 -0.54 2.86
CA ILE A 81 -2.52 -0.63 1.42
C ILE A 81 -3.02 0.62 0.71
N LEU A 82 -2.10 1.27 0.00
CA LEU A 82 -2.40 2.42 -0.85
C LEU A 82 -2.12 2.01 -2.29
N LEU A 83 -3.14 2.08 -3.15
CA LEU A 83 -2.97 1.81 -4.57
C LEU A 83 -2.77 3.10 -5.34
N LEU A 84 -1.81 3.11 -6.26
CA LEU A 84 -1.57 4.21 -7.19
C LEU A 84 -2.18 3.83 -8.52
N LEU A 85 -3.25 4.52 -8.89
CA LEU A 85 -4.00 4.21 -10.10
C LEU A 85 -3.53 5.06 -11.27
N ASP A 86 -3.58 4.50 -12.47
CA ASP A 86 -3.25 5.24 -13.68
C ASP A 86 -4.38 6.18 -14.08
N ARG A 87 -5.63 5.79 -13.84
CA ARG A 87 -6.80 6.55 -14.27
C ARG A 87 -7.90 6.47 -13.22
N GLU A 88 -8.73 7.51 -13.22
CA GLU A 88 -9.82 7.63 -12.26
C GLU A 88 -10.80 6.45 -12.33
N HIS A 89 -11.10 5.96 -13.53
CA HIS A 89 -12.07 4.87 -13.66
C HIS A 89 -11.53 3.52 -13.23
N ASP A 90 -10.27 3.44 -12.83
CA ASP A 90 -9.73 2.21 -12.24
C ASP A 90 -10.09 2.06 -10.76
N ARG A 91 -10.77 3.04 -10.16
CA ARG A 91 -11.14 2.99 -8.74
C ARG A 91 -11.92 1.75 -8.34
N PHE A 92 -12.72 1.21 -9.26
CA PHE A 92 -13.48 0.01 -8.95
C PHE A 92 -12.56 -1.19 -8.70
N LEU A 93 -11.41 -1.24 -9.36
CA LEU A 93 -10.42 -2.29 -9.14
C LEU A 93 -9.83 -2.21 -7.74
N ALA A 94 -9.54 -0.99 -7.28
CA ALA A 94 -9.02 -0.78 -5.95
C ALA A 94 -10.02 -1.19 -4.88
N LYS A 95 -11.30 -0.92 -5.13
CA LYS A 95 -12.36 -1.32 -4.21
C LYS A 95 -12.47 -2.84 -4.13
N ARG A 96 -12.35 -3.52 -5.26
CA ARG A 96 -12.39 -4.99 -5.29
C ARG A 96 -11.17 -5.59 -4.61
N ALA A 97 -10.04 -4.90 -4.63
CA ALA A 97 -8.83 -5.33 -3.96
C ALA A 97 -8.82 -4.96 -2.48
N ASP A 98 -9.84 -4.27 -2.02
CA ASP A 98 -9.98 -3.83 -0.63
C ASP A 98 -8.81 -2.96 -0.17
N ALA A 99 -8.38 -2.04 -1.03
CA ALA A 99 -7.33 -1.10 -0.69
C ALA A 99 -7.83 -0.09 0.34
N ASP A 100 -6.96 0.30 1.25
CA ASP A 100 -7.31 1.27 2.29
C ASP A 100 -7.44 2.68 1.74
N ALA A 101 -6.70 3.00 0.68
CA ALA A 101 -6.80 4.29 0.00
C ALA A 101 -6.30 4.16 -1.43
N VAL A 102 -6.61 5.16 -2.24
CA VAL A 102 -6.12 5.24 -3.62
C VAL A 102 -5.68 6.66 -3.92
N LEU A 103 -4.69 6.78 -4.80
CA LEU A 103 -4.31 8.05 -5.41
C LEU A 103 -4.21 7.83 -6.91
N VAL A 104 -4.72 8.78 -7.69
CA VAL A 104 -4.66 8.71 -9.14
C VAL A 104 -3.47 9.55 -9.61
N LYS A 105 -2.66 8.99 -10.48
CA LYS A 105 -1.52 9.70 -11.04
C LYS A 105 -1.96 10.90 -11.88
N PRO A 106 -1.20 11.99 -11.92
CA PRO A 106 0.12 12.18 -11.31
C PRO A 106 0.03 12.35 -9.80
N ILE A 107 1.08 11.89 -9.11
CA ILE A 107 1.09 11.86 -7.65
C ILE A 107 1.56 13.20 -7.11
N ASP A 108 0.73 13.82 -6.29
CA ASP A 108 1.09 15.04 -5.59
C ASP A 108 1.75 14.67 -4.26
N ALA A 109 2.95 15.21 -4.00
CA ALA A 109 3.71 14.88 -2.81
C ALA A 109 2.96 15.23 -1.52
N GLY A 110 2.30 16.38 -1.49
CA GLY A 110 1.53 16.78 -0.32
C GLY A 110 0.34 15.87 -0.05
N THR A 111 -0.36 15.47 -1.12
CA THR A 111 -1.47 14.55 -1.01
C THR A 111 -1.00 13.18 -0.52
N LEU A 112 0.13 12.70 -1.04
CA LEU A 112 0.69 11.43 -0.61
C LEU A 112 1.02 11.46 0.89
N ARG A 113 1.66 12.52 1.35
CA ARG A 113 2.02 12.63 2.76
C ARG A 113 0.77 12.68 3.66
N ARG A 114 -0.27 13.42 3.25
CA ARG A 114 -1.51 13.49 4.02
C ARG A 114 -2.20 12.13 4.06
N THR A 115 -2.25 11.44 2.93
CA THR A 115 -2.88 10.12 2.86
C THR A 115 -2.14 9.14 3.75
N MET A 116 -0.81 9.14 3.71
CA MET A 116 -0.01 8.28 4.58
C MET A 116 -0.32 8.56 6.05
N LYS A 117 -0.36 9.83 6.45
CA LYS A 117 -0.65 10.19 7.84
C LYS A 117 -2.03 9.68 8.26
N GLN A 118 -3.03 9.84 7.40
CA GLN A 118 -4.37 9.37 7.70
C GLN A 118 -4.41 7.86 7.87
N LEU A 119 -3.73 7.13 6.98
CA LEU A 119 -3.72 5.67 7.05
C LEU A 119 -3.02 5.16 8.30
N LEU A 120 -1.88 5.76 8.65
CA LEU A 120 -1.11 5.32 9.80
C LEU A 120 -1.76 5.72 11.13
N ALA A 121 -2.59 6.76 11.14
CA ALA A 121 -3.34 7.15 12.32
C ALA A 121 -4.62 6.36 12.52
N ALA A 122 -5.10 5.68 11.46
CA ALA A 122 -6.35 4.93 11.55
C ALA A 122 -6.17 3.66 12.36
N ALA A 123 -7.26 3.17 12.93
CA ALA A 123 -7.24 1.90 13.63
C ALA A 123 -6.90 0.77 12.65
N PRO A 124 -6.32 -0.34 13.13
CA PRO A 124 -6.06 -1.49 12.26
C PRO A 124 -7.32 -1.92 11.53
N SER A 125 -7.18 -2.23 10.24
CA SER A 125 -8.32 -2.58 9.39
C SER A 125 -9.05 -3.82 9.86
N ALA A 126 -8.35 -4.73 10.45
CA ALA A 126 -8.96 -5.97 10.92
C ALA A 126 -9.95 -5.70 12.03
N SER A 127 -9.72 -4.72 12.60
CA SER A 127 -10.62 -4.44 13.66
C SER A 127 -11.81 -3.75 13.15
N THR A 128 -11.38 -4.36 12.56
CA THR A 128 -12.08 -4.03 12.30
C THR A 128 -12.96 -4.31 12.35
N ALA A 129 -12.46 -4.64 12.64
CA ALA A 129 -13.22 -4.72 12.78
C ALA A 129 -14.00 -4.81 12.96
N ASP A 130 -13.66 -4.87 12.98
CA ASP A 130 -14.31 -4.75 13.25
C ASP A 130 -15.00 -4.71 13.28
N ALA A 131 -14.82 -4.70 13.41
CA ALA A 131 -15.45 -4.43 13.50
C ALA A 131 -16.28 -4.54 13.48
N ALA A 132 -16.09 -4.67 13.60
CA ALA A 132 -16.82 -4.51 13.66
C ALA A 132 -17.63 -4.67 13.85
N PRO A 133 -17.62 -4.70 14.14
CA PRO A 133 -18.38 -4.64 14.37
C PRO A 133 -19.13 -4.60 14.61
N ALA A 134 -18.86 -4.48 14.77
CA ALA A 134 -19.39 -4.22 15.06
C ALA A 134 -20.16 -4.10 15.02
N GLN A 135 -19.95 -4.07 15.00
CA GLN A 135 -20.46 -3.90 15.03
C GLN A 135 -21.12 -3.94 15.06
N ALA A 136 -20.98 -4.09 15.32
CA ALA A 136 -21.40 -4.21 15.45
C ALA A 136 -21.73 -4.36 15.60
#